data_7490103e7ff6d5dd32f6354ecd880b2c
#
_entry.id   7490103e7ff6d5dd32f6354ecd880b2c
#
_cell.length_a   1.000
_cell.length_b   1.000
_cell.length_c   1.000
_cell.angle_alpha   90.00
_cell.angle_beta   90.00
_cell.angle_gamma   90.00
#
_symmetry.space_group_name_H-M   'P 1'
#
loop_
_entity.id
_entity.type
_entity.pdbx_description
1 polymer ?
#
loop_
_entity_poly.entity_id
_entity_poly.type
_entity_poly.pdbx_seq_one_letter_code
_entity_poly.pdbx_strand_id
1 'polypeptide(L)'
;MVCMSFIKKVDHITYACAAGTIEKWAWFHIEVEGGTLINRIDDVRPGDPDSSMKIWCIDYGDFGVALIEGIDRAKKSQVTKFVDRHGDHACQHVAYDTYDLEKFQSHMRELGGSARGGTLVRNDGFGVLKQMFARGYSEGDAAEATFPEYVQRPSLGDADEVHITFAEETGRGFYDQIEDAVAAHDEDPFFDFARMPADWQVPAAQPLSAR
;
A
#
# COMPACT_ATOMS: atom_id res chain seq x y z
N MET A 1 -29.54 0.09 -11.82
CA MET A 1 -28.16 0.47 -12.21
C MET A 1 -27.25 -0.40 -11.38
N VAL A 2 -26.57 -1.37 -11.96
CA VAL A 2 -25.60 -2.21 -11.22
C VAL A 2 -24.43 -1.27 -10.88
N CYS A 3 -24.26 -0.95 -9.61
CA CYS A 3 -23.10 -0.18 -9.16
C CYS A 3 -21.87 -1.07 -9.39
N MET A 4 -21.12 -0.84 -10.44
CA MET A 4 -19.86 -1.55 -10.66
C MET A 4 -18.87 -1.09 -9.60
N SER A 5 -18.30 -2.03 -8.85
CA SER A 5 -17.24 -1.74 -7.90
C SER A 5 -16.05 -1.13 -8.64
N PHE A 6 -15.39 -0.16 -8.03
CA PHE A 6 -14.08 0.32 -8.51
C PHE A 6 -12.96 -0.66 -8.17
N ILE A 7 -13.16 -1.42 -7.10
CA ILE A 7 -12.16 -2.37 -6.58
C ILE A 7 -12.43 -3.76 -7.15
N LYS A 8 -11.37 -4.38 -7.66
CA LYS A 8 -11.38 -5.77 -8.15
C LYS A 8 -11.14 -6.75 -7.00
N LYS A 9 -10.01 -6.59 -6.32
CA LYS A 9 -9.52 -7.49 -5.27
C LYS A 9 -8.51 -6.77 -4.36
N VAL A 10 -8.11 -7.43 -3.30
CA VAL A 10 -6.88 -7.07 -2.58
C VAL A 10 -5.69 -7.43 -3.48
N ASP A 11 -4.78 -6.49 -3.68
CA ASP A 11 -3.53 -6.70 -4.41
C ASP A 11 -2.46 -7.25 -3.45
N HIS A 12 -2.15 -6.50 -2.40
CA HIS A 12 -1.23 -6.93 -1.37
C HIS A 12 -1.52 -6.29 -0.02
N ILE A 13 -0.91 -6.86 1.01
CA ILE A 13 -0.93 -6.33 2.38
C ILE A 13 0.52 -6.07 2.78
N THR A 14 0.78 -4.88 3.31
CA THR A 14 2.12 -4.51 3.78
C THR A 14 2.18 -4.54 5.29
N TYR A 15 3.11 -5.33 5.82
CA TYR A 15 3.42 -5.43 7.24
C TYR A 15 4.77 -4.79 7.54
N ALA A 16 4.79 -3.90 8.54
CA ALA A 16 6.01 -3.29 9.04
C ALA A 16 6.63 -4.15 10.15
N CYS A 17 7.88 -4.53 9.96
CA CYS A 17 8.65 -5.37 10.86
C CYS A 17 9.59 -4.52 11.72
N ALA A 18 9.75 -4.91 12.99
CA ALA A 18 10.76 -4.31 13.86
C ALA A 18 12.18 -4.61 13.34
N ALA A 19 13.13 -3.78 13.72
CA ALA A 19 14.51 -3.94 13.30
C ALA A 19 15.04 -5.35 13.62
N GLY A 20 15.54 -6.03 12.60
CA GLY A 20 16.09 -7.40 12.69
C GLY A 20 15.03 -8.51 12.75
N THR A 21 13.76 -8.23 12.55
CA THR A 21 12.69 -9.25 12.61
C THR A 21 12.11 -9.67 11.26
N ILE A 22 12.47 -9.00 10.18
CA ILE A 22 11.94 -9.30 8.83
C ILE A 22 12.18 -10.77 8.42
N GLU A 23 13.34 -11.36 8.77
CA GLU A 23 13.66 -12.77 8.46
C GLU A 23 12.73 -13.73 9.21
N LYS A 24 12.42 -13.45 10.47
CA LYS A 24 11.48 -14.23 11.27
C LYS A 24 10.10 -14.24 10.64
N TRP A 25 9.61 -13.08 10.19
CA TRP A 25 8.31 -12.97 9.57
C TRP A 25 8.29 -13.53 8.14
N ALA A 26 9.38 -13.38 7.37
CA ALA A 26 9.51 -14.06 6.09
C ALA A 26 9.46 -15.58 6.24
N TRP A 27 10.15 -16.14 7.23
CA TRP A 27 10.07 -17.58 7.54
C TRP A 27 8.62 -18.00 7.84
N PHE A 28 7.90 -17.22 8.66
CA PHE A 28 6.50 -17.51 8.99
C PHE A 28 5.62 -17.53 7.72
N HIS A 29 5.69 -16.49 6.90
CA HIS A 29 4.89 -16.39 5.67
C HIS A 29 5.26 -17.48 4.63
N ILE A 30 6.52 -17.89 4.56
CA ILE A 30 6.98 -18.89 3.58
C ILE A 30 6.73 -20.31 4.09
N GLU A 31 7.24 -20.64 5.27
CA GLU A 31 7.24 -22.02 5.76
C GLU A 31 5.93 -22.42 6.47
N VAL A 32 5.28 -21.47 7.15
CA VAL A 32 4.05 -21.77 7.88
C VAL A 32 2.82 -21.55 7.02
N GLU A 33 2.78 -20.46 6.27
CA GLU A 33 1.62 -20.09 5.44
C GLU A 33 1.75 -20.54 3.97
N GLY A 34 2.92 -20.99 3.54
CA GLY A 34 3.15 -21.56 2.20
C GLY A 34 3.32 -20.52 1.09
N GLY A 35 3.63 -19.27 1.43
CA GLY A 35 3.91 -18.22 0.45
C GLY A 35 5.25 -18.42 -0.27
N THR A 36 5.42 -17.76 -1.38
CA THR A 36 6.65 -17.81 -2.19
C THR A 36 7.34 -16.46 -2.20
N LEU A 37 8.60 -16.39 -1.77
CA LEU A 37 9.40 -15.16 -1.88
C LEU A 37 9.70 -14.88 -3.35
N ILE A 38 9.14 -13.80 -3.89
CA ILE A 38 9.29 -13.44 -5.32
C ILE A 38 10.17 -12.22 -5.55
N ASN A 39 10.39 -11.40 -4.52
CA ASN A 39 11.33 -10.27 -4.59
C ASN A 39 11.95 -9.97 -3.23
N ARG A 40 13.20 -9.54 -3.23
CA ARG A 40 13.95 -9.14 -2.03
C ARG A 40 14.82 -7.94 -2.34
N ILE A 41 14.52 -6.84 -1.70
CA ILE A 41 15.31 -5.60 -1.75
C ILE A 41 15.77 -5.31 -0.32
N ASP A 42 17.07 -5.36 -0.10
CA ASP A 42 17.64 -5.20 1.25
C ASP A 42 17.94 -3.73 1.58
N ASP A 43 17.85 -2.83 0.62
CA ASP A 43 17.99 -1.38 0.81
C ASP A 43 17.39 -0.65 -0.40
N VAL A 44 16.26 0.05 -0.23
CA VAL A 44 15.60 0.78 -1.33
C VAL A 44 16.29 2.13 -1.66
N ARG A 45 17.14 2.63 -0.76
CA ARG A 45 17.91 3.87 -0.93
C ARG A 45 19.39 3.65 -0.56
N PRO A 46 20.11 2.82 -1.32
CA PRO A 46 21.51 2.51 -1.02
C PRO A 46 22.35 3.79 -1.02
N GLY A 47 23.11 3.99 0.05
CA GLY A 47 23.97 5.16 0.21
C GLY A 47 23.28 6.44 0.69
N ASP A 48 21.96 6.46 0.88
CA ASP A 48 21.27 7.58 1.51
C ASP A 48 21.75 7.73 2.98
N PRO A 49 22.23 8.93 3.40
CA PRO A 49 22.76 9.09 4.75
C PRO A 49 21.70 9.14 5.83
N ASP A 50 20.46 9.43 5.49
CA ASP A 50 19.40 9.68 6.45
C ASP A 50 18.71 8.39 6.91
N SER A 51 18.05 7.68 6.02
CA SER A 51 17.33 6.45 6.33
C SER A 51 16.93 5.71 5.05
N SER A 52 16.47 4.46 5.22
CA SER A 52 15.95 3.63 4.13
C SER A 52 15.00 2.58 4.68
N MET A 53 14.67 1.58 3.86
CA MET A 53 13.98 0.37 4.29
C MET A 53 14.40 -0.83 3.45
N LYS A 54 14.14 -2.03 4.00
CA LYS A 54 14.07 -3.28 3.23
C LYS A 54 12.64 -3.48 2.76
N ILE A 55 12.46 -4.17 1.64
CA ILE A 55 11.16 -4.67 1.19
C ILE A 55 11.30 -6.06 0.58
N TRP A 56 10.55 -7.02 1.13
CA TRP A 56 10.51 -8.41 0.66
C TRP A 56 9.08 -8.77 0.28
N CYS A 57 8.89 -9.24 -0.95
CA CYS A 57 7.56 -9.56 -1.49
C CYS A 57 7.34 -11.07 -1.51
N ILE A 58 6.21 -11.48 -0.94
CA ILE A 58 5.78 -12.88 -0.83
C ILE A 58 4.45 -13.01 -1.57
N ASP A 59 4.37 -13.95 -2.49
CA ASP A 59 3.20 -14.24 -3.30
C ASP A 59 2.43 -15.44 -2.74
N TYR A 60 1.10 -15.30 -2.66
CA TYR A 60 0.15 -16.36 -2.31
C TYR A 60 -0.76 -16.77 -3.48
N GLY A 61 -0.50 -16.25 -4.69
CA GLY A 61 -1.29 -16.47 -5.88
C GLY A 61 -2.40 -15.41 -6.04
N ASP A 62 -3.40 -15.41 -5.19
CA ASP A 62 -4.53 -14.46 -5.27
C ASP A 62 -4.21 -13.07 -4.75
N PHE A 63 -3.26 -12.94 -3.84
CA PHE A 63 -2.76 -11.69 -3.28
C PHE A 63 -1.31 -11.84 -2.82
N GLY A 64 -0.65 -10.74 -2.47
CA GLY A 64 0.69 -10.76 -1.94
C GLY A 64 0.82 -10.14 -0.56
N VAL A 65 1.98 -10.37 0.02
CA VAL A 65 2.43 -9.71 1.25
C VAL A 65 3.75 -9.00 0.97
N ALA A 66 3.85 -7.74 1.36
CA ALA A 66 5.10 -7.02 1.41
C ALA A 66 5.54 -6.89 2.88
N LEU A 67 6.71 -7.42 3.21
CA LEU A 67 7.36 -7.19 4.50
C LEU A 67 8.32 -6.03 4.35
N ILE A 68 8.19 -5.04 5.21
CA ILE A 68 9.09 -3.88 5.22
C ILE A 68 9.77 -3.75 6.58
N GLU A 69 11.05 -3.41 6.60
CA GLU A 69 11.84 -3.16 7.81
C GLU A 69 12.63 -1.86 7.64
N GLY A 70 12.55 -0.96 8.62
CA GLY A 70 13.28 0.30 8.59
C GLY A 70 14.78 0.12 8.70
N ILE A 71 15.52 0.94 7.97
CA ILE A 71 16.97 1.09 8.07
C ILE A 71 17.25 2.48 8.60
N ASP A 72 17.49 2.57 9.90
CA ASP A 72 17.87 3.82 10.56
C ASP A 72 19.35 4.13 10.31
N ARG A 73 19.64 5.40 10.04
CA ARG A 73 21.01 5.94 9.87
C ARG A 73 21.14 7.25 10.66
N ALA A 74 21.29 8.39 10.01
CA ALA A 74 21.26 9.69 10.70
C ALA A 74 19.87 10.05 11.22
N LYS A 75 18.82 9.53 10.57
CA LYS A 75 17.42 9.70 10.97
C LYS A 75 16.74 8.34 11.17
N LYS A 76 15.72 8.33 11.99
CA LYS A 76 14.82 7.19 12.12
C LYS A 76 13.97 7.05 10.85
N SER A 77 13.95 5.84 10.28
CA SER A 77 13.09 5.51 9.14
C SER A 77 11.61 5.68 9.48
N GLN A 78 10.81 6.10 8.52
CA GLN A 78 9.36 6.13 8.64
C GLN A 78 8.77 4.75 9.02
N VAL A 79 9.38 3.65 8.54
CA VAL A 79 8.94 2.29 8.90
C VAL A 79 9.22 2.02 10.37
N THR A 80 10.39 2.46 10.90
CA THR A 80 10.71 2.33 12.32
C THR A 80 9.76 3.16 13.18
N LYS A 81 9.40 4.38 12.76
CA LYS A 81 8.40 5.21 13.46
C LYS A 81 7.04 4.52 13.52
N PHE A 82 6.61 3.93 12.40
CA PHE A 82 5.35 3.17 12.35
C PHE A 82 5.36 1.99 13.33
N VAL A 83 6.44 1.21 13.33
CA VAL A 83 6.61 0.06 14.26
C VAL A 83 6.65 0.51 15.72
N ASP A 84 7.31 1.62 16.05
CA ASP A 84 7.32 2.16 17.40
C ASP A 84 5.91 2.46 17.94
N ARG A 85 5.02 2.87 17.05
CA ARG A 85 3.63 3.17 17.40
C ARG A 85 2.71 1.96 17.41
N HIS A 86 2.86 1.06 16.45
CA HIS A 86 1.90 -0.02 16.20
C HIS A 86 2.39 -1.41 16.59
N GLY A 87 3.70 -1.57 16.81
CA GLY A 87 4.34 -2.85 17.14
C GLY A 87 4.90 -3.60 15.94
N ASP A 88 5.60 -4.70 16.24
CA ASP A 88 6.22 -5.58 15.25
C ASP A 88 5.16 -6.31 14.42
N HIS A 89 5.36 -6.36 13.11
CA HIS A 89 4.44 -6.98 12.14
C HIS A 89 3.04 -6.35 12.09
N ALA A 90 2.96 -5.06 12.36
CA ALA A 90 1.70 -4.35 12.22
C ALA A 90 1.39 -4.07 10.73
N CYS A 91 0.12 -4.21 10.35
CA CYS A 91 -0.34 -3.87 9.00
C CYS A 91 -0.24 -2.36 8.79
N GLN A 92 0.65 -1.92 7.87
CA GLN A 92 0.81 -0.51 7.53
C GLN A 92 -0.22 -0.07 6.49
N HIS A 93 -0.40 -0.85 5.43
CA HIS A 93 -1.40 -0.56 4.42
C HIS A 93 -1.93 -1.83 3.74
N VAL A 94 -3.09 -1.67 3.14
CA VAL A 94 -3.68 -2.65 2.22
C VAL A 94 -3.78 -2.00 0.85
N ALA A 95 -3.26 -2.67 -0.17
CA ALA A 95 -3.36 -2.24 -1.55
C ALA A 95 -4.55 -2.94 -2.24
N TYR A 96 -5.33 -2.16 -2.95
CA TYR A 96 -6.49 -2.63 -3.70
C TYR A 96 -6.25 -2.48 -5.20
N ASP A 97 -6.36 -3.57 -5.96
CA ASP A 97 -6.37 -3.50 -7.42
C ASP A 97 -7.70 -2.91 -7.91
N THR A 98 -7.60 -1.97 -8.84
CA THR A 98 -8.73 -1.21 -9.38
C THR A 98 -8.94 -1.53 -10.84
N TYR A 99 -10.20 -1.43 -11.31
CA TYR A 99 -10.52 -1.54 -12.74
C TYR A 99 -10.00 -0.34 -13.54
N ASP A 100 -10.07 0.85 -12.94
CA ASP A 100 -9.67 2.12 -13.57
C ASP A 100 -9.29 3.10 -12.46
N LEU A 101 -8.00 3.24 -12.22
CA LEU A 101 -7.48 4.07 -11.12
C LEU A 101 -7.83 5.56 -11.31
N GLU A 102 -7.85 6.05 -12.54
CA GLU A 102 -8.15 7.46 -12.83
C GLU A 102 -9.60 7.80 -12.54
N LYS A 103 -10.53 6.92 -12.96
CA LYS A 103 -11.95 7.06 -12.60
C LYS A 103 -12.18 6.95 -11.11
N PHE A 104 -11.51 6.00 -10.46
CA PHE A 104 -11.60 5.87 -9.00
C PHE A 104 -11.12 7.14 -8.30
N GLN A 105 -9.98 7.69 -8.71
CA GLN A 105 -9.44 8.94 -8.13
C GLN A 105 -10.40 10.12 -8.30
N SER A 106 -11.01 10.26 -9.48
CA SER A 106 -11.97 11.34 -9.73
C SER A 106 -13.17 11.21 -8.80
N HIS A 107 -13.75 10.01 -8.72
CA HIS A 107 -14.87 9.74 -7.83
C HIS A 107 -14.53 9.95 -6.35
N MET A 108 -13.37 9.45 -5.91
CA MET A 108 -12.89 9.64 -4.54
C MET A 108 -12.77 11.12 -4.17
N ARG A 109 -12.18 11.95 -5.07
CA ARG A 109 -12.03 13.41 -4.84
C ARG A 109 -13.37 14.14 -4.78
N GLU A 110 -14.33 13.77 -5.63
CA GLU A 110 -15.68 14.32 -5.60
C GLU A 110 -16.36 14.10 -4.25
N LEU A 111 -16.07 12.97 -3.61
CA LEU A 111 -16.62 12.62 -2.30
C LEU A 111 -15.79 13.14 -1.11
N GLY A 112 -14.65 13.78 -1.33
CA GLY A 112 -13.83 14.40 -0.28
C GLY A 112 -12.60 13.58 0.13
N GLY A 113 -12.26 12.53 -0.60
CA GLY A 113 -11.03 11.78 -0.39
C GLY A 113 -9.81 12.50 -0.99
N SER A 114 -8.63 12.25 -0.43
CA SER A 114 -7.38 12.84 -0.88
C SER A 114 -6.25 11.82 -0.98
N ALA A 115 -5.47 11.92 -2.06
CA ALA A 115 -4.26 11.14 -2.23
C ALA A 115 -3.07 11.84 -1.53
N ARG A 116 -2.08 11.03 -1.17
CA ARG A 116 -0.77 11.50 -0.76
C ARG A 116 0.11 11.59 -2.01
N GLY A 117 0.45 12.80 -2.41
CA GLY A 117 1.22 13.02 -3.64
C GLY A 117 0.48 12.67 -4.93
N GLY A 118 1.23 12.43 -6.00
CA GLY A 118 0.72 12.07 -7.32
C GLY A 118 0.61 10.56 -7.55
N THR A 119 -0.04 10.18 -8.65
CA THR A 119 0.00 8.79 -9.13
C THR A 119 1.40 8.45 -9.61
N LEU A 120 1.99 7.41 -9.05
CA LEU A 120 3.22 6.81 -9.57
C LEU A 120 2.87 5.94 -10.78
N VAL A 121 3.61 6.12 -11.86
CA VAL A 121 3.48 5.32 -13.08
C VAL A 121 4.83 4.69 -13.36
N ARG A 122 4.91 3.38 -13.34
CA ARG A 122 6.14 2.61 -13.49
C ARG A 122 5.92 1.44 -14.44
N ASN A 123 6.99 0.98 -15.08
CA ASN A 123 7.00 -0.31 -15.75
C ASN A 123 7.67 -1.31 -14.80
N ASP A 124 6.91 -2.28 -14.30
CA ASP A 124 7.38 -3.28 -13.34
C ASP A 124 7.96 -4.54 -13.99
N GLY A 125 8.16 -4.50 -15.32
CA GLY A 125 8.63 -5.66 -16.12
C GLY A 125 7.50 -6.47 -16.74
N PHE A 126 6.25 -6.28 -16.30
CA PHE A 126 5.05 -6.93 -16.84
C PHE A 126 4.13 -5.93 -17.56
N GLY A 127 4.48 -4.65 -17.56
CA GLY A 127 3.71 -3.56 -18.15
C GLY A 127 3.63 -2.35 -17.23
N VAL A 128 2.67 -1.47 -17.52
CA VAL A 128 2.51 -0.23 -16.77
C VAL A 128 1.70 -0.48 -15.49
N LEU A 129 2.37 -0.37 -14.35
CA LEU A 129 1.76 -0.28 -13.03
C LEU A 129 1.46 1.18 -12.71
N LYS A 130 0.23 1.47 -12.29
CA LYS A 130 -0.15 2.75 -11.69
C LYS A 130 -0.42 2.55 -10.21
N GLN A 131 0.08 3.45 -9.35
CA GLN A 131 -0.10 3.39 -7.90
C GLN A 131 -0.48 4.75 -7.35
N MET A 132 -1.37 4.76 -6.39
CA MET A 132 -1.76 5.92 -5.62
C MET A 132 -1.78 5.56 -4.13
N PHE A 133 -1.02 6.28 -3.33
CA PHE A 133 -1.11 6.20 -1.88
C PHE A 133 -2.11 7.22 -1.38
N ALA A 134 -3.08 6.76 -0.59
CA ALA A 134 -3.97 7.67 0.10
C ALA A 134 -3.28 8.23 1.36
N ARG A 135 -3.86 9.27 1.95
CA ARG A 135 -3.50 9.72 3.28
C ARG A 135 -3.95 8.72 4.34
N GLY A 136 -3.52 8.88 5.57
CA GLY A 136 -3.98 8.06 6.70
C GLY A 136 -5.49 8.14 6.91
N TYR A 137 -6.06 7.10 7.48
CA TYR A 137 -7.51 7.09 7.81
C TYR A 137 -7.90 8.12 8.87
N SER A 138 -6.95 8.58 9.67
CA SER A 138 -7.12 9.62 10.69
C SER A 138 -6.04 10.68 10.56
N GLU A 139 -6.28 11.84 11.15
CA GLU A 139 -5.25 12.87 11.32
C GLU A 139 -4.04 12.32 12.06
N GLY A 140 -2.84 12.76 11.70
CA GLY A 140 -1.59 12.39 12.36
C GLY A 140 -0.40 12.26 11.41
N ASP A 141 0.77 12.05 11.99
CA ASP A 141 2.04 11.94 11.27
C ASP A 141 1.94 10.89 10.15
N ALA A 142 2.29 11.30 8.95
CA ALA A 142 2.25 10.47 7.75
C ALA A 142 3.06 9.16 7.88
N ALA A 143 4.15 9.17 8.66
CA ALA A 143 4.95 7.98 8.94
C ALA A 143 4.27 7.00 9.91
N GLU A 144 3.36 7.48 10.75
CA GLU A 144 2.69 6.66 11.76
C GLU A 144 1.28 6.23 11.39
N ALA A 145 0.72 6.79 10.31
CA ALA A 145 -0.64 6.51 9.89
C ALA A 145 -0.74 5.19 9.11
N THR A 146 -1.80 4.42 9.38
CA THR A 146 -2.25 3.36 8.46
C THR A 146 -3.06 3.98 7.34
N PHE A 147 -2.88 3.49 6.11
CA PHE A 147 -3.52 4.09 4.93
C PHE A 147 -3.88 3.03 3.87
N PRO A 148 -4.82 3.29 2.97
CA PRO A 148 -5.04 2.45 1.81
C PRO A 148 -4.11 2.84 0.65
N GLU A 149 -3.71 1.85 -0.12
CA GLU A 149 -3.09 2.03 -1.43
C GLU A 149 -4.06 1.57 -2.52
N TYR A 150 -4.00 2.21 -3.67
CA TYR A 150 -4.78 1.80 -4.84
C TYR A 150 -3.87 1.62 -6.03
N VAL A 151 -3.96 0.46 -6.66
CA VAL A 151 -3.14 0.11 -7.81
C VAL A 151 -4.01 -0.19 -9.02
N GLN A 152 -3.43 -0.05 -10.19
CA GLN A 152 -3.95 -0.63 -11.41
C GLN A 152 -2.82 -1.41 -12.06
N ARG A 153 -2.94 -2.74 -12.02
CA ARG A 153 -2.01 -3.65 -12.66
C ARG A 153 -2.21 -3.66 -14.18
N PRO A 154 -1.16 -3.90 -14.97
CA PRO A 154 -1.31 -4.08 -16.40
C PRO A 154 -2.19 -5.30 -16.68
N SER A 155 -3.01 -5.21 -17.72
CA SER A 155 -3.77 -6.36 -18.21
C SER A 155 -2.84 -7.25 -19.04
N LEU A 156 -2.58 -8.46 -18.57
CA LEU A 156 -1.72 -9.44 -19.26
C LEU A 156 -2.49 -10.36 -20.21
N GLY A 157 -3.72 -10.00 -20.62
CA GLY A 157 -4.59 -10.84 -21.43
C GLY A 157 -5.10 -12.05 -20.63
N ASP A 158 -5.08 -13.24 -21.24
CA ASP A 158 -5.51 -14.49 -20.59
C ASP A 158 -4.45 -15.08 -19.64
N ALA A 159 -3.31 -14.41 -19.44
CA ALA A 159 -2.31 -14.81 -18.47
C ALA A 159 -2.68 -14.22 -17.09
N ASP A 160 -3.41 -14.98 -16.31
CA ASP A 160 -3.89 -14.58 -14.95
C ASP A 160 -2.79 -14.50 -13.88
N GLU A 161 -1.52 -14.68 -14.24
CA GLU A 161 -0.40 -14.63 -13.29
C GLU A 161 0.16 -13.22 -13.18
N VAL A 162 -0.52 -12.37 -12.43
CA VAL A 162 0.05 -11.10 -11.97
C VAL A 162 0.87 -11.38 -10.71
N HIS A 163 2.16 -11.57 -10.87
CA HIS A 163 3.06 -11.64 -9.73
C HIS A 163 3.13 -10.28 -9.03
N ILE A 164 2.93 -10.29 -7.70
CA ILE A 164 3.00 -9.08 -6.89
C ILE A 164 4.47 -8.81 -6.60
N THR A 165 5.13 -8.23 -7.58
CA THR A 165 6.52 -7.78 -7.43
C THR A 165 6.57 -6.26 -7.59
N PHE A 166 7.54 -5.65 -6.95
CA PHE A 166 7.89 -4.26 -7.16
C PHE A 166 9.31 -4.18 -7.70
N ALA A 167 9.51 -3.44 -8.77
CA ALA A 167 10.85 -3.00 -9.14
C ALA A 167 11.45 -2.16 -7.98
N GLU A 168 12.76 -2.15 -7.86
CA GLU A 168 13.47 -1.37 -6.83
C GLU A 168 13.02 0.11 -6.84
N GLU A 169 12.84 0.69 -8.02
CA GLU A 169 12.34 2.05 -8.21
C GLU A 169 10.93 2.28 -7.66
N THR A 170 10.09 1.24 -7.65
CA THR A 170 8.73 1.31 -7.10
C THR A 170 8.77 1.39 -5.59
N GLY A 171 9.57 0.54 -4.94
CA GLY A 171 9.77 0.57 -3.49
C GLY A 171 10.40 1.89 -3.03
N ARG A 172 11.35 2.42 -3.80
CA ARG A 172 11.94 3.74 -3.56
C ARG A 172 10.91 4.85 -3.67
N GLY A 173 10.09 4.87 -4.74
CA GLY A 173 9.08 5.89 -4.95
C GLY A 173 8.01 5.91 -3.86
N PHE A 174 7.63 4.74 -3.34
CA PHE A 174 6.78 4.63 -2.16
C PHE A 174 7.43 5.28 -0.93
N TYR A 175 8.67 4.91 -0.64
CA TYR A 175 9.40 5.46 0.50
C TYR A 175 9.52 6.98 0.42
N ASP A 176 9.91 7.51 -0.75
CA ASP A 176 10.08 8.93 -0.99
C ASP A 176 8.78 9.72 -0.77
N GLN A 177 7.63 9.22 -1.23
CA GLN A 177 6.34 9.91 -1.05
C GLN A 177 5.94 10.08 0.42
N ILE A 178 6.23 9.10 1.28
CA ILE A 178 5.94 9.24 2.70
C ILE A 178 6.95 10.18 3.38
N GLU A 179 8.24 10.11 3.03
CA GLU A 179 9.25 11.06 3.55
C GLU A 179 8.91 12.50 3.16
N ASP A 180 8.45 12.73 1.91
CA ASP A 180 8.00 14.04 1.45
C ASP A 180 6.78 14.54 2.24
N ALA A 181 5.81 13.66 2.53
CA ALA A 181 4.65 13.99 3.34
C ALA A 181 5.02 14.32 4.79
N VAL A 182 5.95 13.57 5.39
CA VAL A 182 6.49 13.86 6.73
C VAL A 182 7.20 15.22 6.75
N ALA A 183 8.02 15.51 5.72
CA ALA A 183 8.74 16.77 5.61
C ALA A 183 7.78 17.96 5.39
N ALA A 184 6.66 17.73 4.73
CA ALA A 184 5.61 18.73 4.49
C ALA A 184 4.64 18.89 5.67
N HIS A 185 4.77 18.11 6.74
CA HIS A 185 3.80 18.04 7.85
C HIS A 185 2.38 17.74 7.35
N ASP A 186 2.25 16.81 6.40
CA ASP A 186 0.96 16.38 5.85
C ASP A 186 0.28 15.39 6.81
N GLU A 187 -0.48 15.95 7.76
CA GLU A 187 -1.20 15.22 8.80
C GLU A 187 -2.70 15.09 8.51
N ASP A 188 -3.16 15.59 7.36
CA ASP A 188 -4.56 15.56 6.97
C ASP A 188 -5.07 14.11 6.80
N PRO A 189 -6.34 13.83 7.14
CA PRO A 189 -6.92 12.51 6.96
C PRO A 189 -7.21 12.21 5.48
N PHE A 190 -7.31 10.93 5.14
CA PHE A 190 -7.67 10.47 3.80
C PHE A 190 -9.01 10.99 3.34
N PHE A 191 -10.00 11.08 4.25
CA PHE A 191 -11.38 11.39 3.89
C PHE A 191 -12.00 12.40 4.83
N ASP A 192 -12.60 13.43 4.26
CA ASP A 192 -13.39 14.41 5.02
C ASP A 192 -14.85 13.92 5.16
N PHE A 193 -15.14 13.26 6.28
CA PHE A 193 -16.48 12.76 6.59
C PHE A 193 -17.52 13.88 6.87
N ALA A 194 -17.12 15.13 7.04
CA ALA A 194 -18.07 16.24 7.12
C ALA A 194 -18.83 16.46 5.80
N ARG A 195 -18.32 15.92 4.70
CA ARG A 195 -18.96 15.93 3.38
C ARG A 195 -19.99 14.83 3.17
N MET A 196 -20.10 13.88 4.11
CA MET A 196 -21.12 12.84 4.04
C MET A 196 -22.50 13.50 4.15
N PRO A 197 -23.45 13.19 3.22
CA PRO A 197 -24.80 13.74 3.29
C PRO A 197 -25.47 13.41 4.63
N ALA A 198 -26.05 14.44 5.27
CA ALA A 198 -26.69 14.27 6.59
C ALA A 198 -27.91 13.33 6.55
N ASP A 199 -28.50 13.14 5.37
CA ASP A 199 -29.64 12.28 5.11
C ASP A 199 -29.23 10.91 4.51
N TRP A 200 -27.94 10.63 4.40
CA TRP A 200 -27.47 9.34 3.91
C TRP A 200 -27.93 8.21 4.81
N GLN A 201 -28.48 7.18 4.22
CA GLN A 201 -28.95 6.00 4.93
C GLN A 201 -28.24 4.75 4.41
N VAL A 202 -27.96 3.83 5.34
CA VAL A 202 -27.40 2.53 5.00
C VAL A 202 -28.37 1.77 4.07
N PRO A 203 -27.96 1.39 2.86
CA PRO A 203 -28.79 0.58 1.98
C PRO A 203 -29.15 -0.76 2.62
N ALA A 204 -30.30 -1.30 2.24
CA ALA A 204 -30.66 -2.66 2.67
C ALA A 204 -29.63 -3.68 2.17
N ALA A 205 -29.25 -4.61 3.05
CA ALA A 205 -28.36 -5.70 2.67
C ALA A 205 -28.98 -6.51 1.52
N GLN A 206 -28.19 -6.74 0.48
CA GLN A 206 -28.59 -7.58 -0.64
C GLN A 206 -27.98 -8.98 -0.47
N PRO A 207 -28.78 -10.06 -0.60
CA PRO A 207 -28.21 -11.41 -0.58
C PRO A 207 -27.26 -11.57 -1.76
N LEU A 208 -26.14 -12.26 -1.53
CA LEU A 208 -25.23 -12.63 -2.61
C LEU A 208 -26.02 -13.51 -3.59
N SER A 209 -26.23 -13.01 -4.81
CA SER A 209 -26.64 -13.90 -5.91
C SER A 209 -25.48 -14.84 -6.18
N ALA A 210 -25.75 -16.13 -6.31
CA ALA A 210 -24.77 -17.10 -6.75
C ALA A 210 -24.12 -16.59 -8.07
N ARG A 211 -22.80 -16.32 -8.02
CA ARG A 211 -22.01 -15.92 -9.18
C ARG A 211 -21.68 -17.13 -10.02
#